data_7d4bda3c6b37cf6249edb8c4037952e6
#
_entry.id   7d4bda3c6b37cf6249edb8c4037952e6
#
_cell.length_a   1.000
_cell.length_b   1.000
_cell.length_c   1.000
_cell.angle_alpha   90.00
_cell.angle_beta   90.00
_cell.angle_gamma   90.00
#
_symmetry.space_group_name_H-M   'P 1'
#
loop_
_entity.id
_entity.type
_entity.pdbx_description
1 polymer ?
#
loop_
_entity_poly.entity_id
_entity_poly.type
_entity_poly.pdbx_seq_one_letter_code
_entity_poly.pdbx_strand_id
1 'polypeptide(L)'
;MLTVNEFHRSKTGNTEVEYEDAYAMDSEKGTFAVADGATESSFSNIWAQALVSTFVENPPGFGTNDRDVMKEILQLARAQWYSKIDWNSMPWFQKNKALLGSYSTLLGLQIDIADERKRFRCMTIGDSCMFHVSGERMESFPFSDSGDMSNTPRLMWSGRGFANGQSKEVDIPGIEVKYGKLRSGDMIILATDAISKWMLSRKAERPWEDLLENSVEFDSYVGNLISSGEVKNDDVTLVFITIH
;
A
#
# COMPACT_ATOMS: atom_id res chain seq x y z
N MET A 1 4.11 -2.31 22.87
CA MET A 1 5.20 -1.76 22.04
C MET A 1 5.08 -2.38 20.66
N LEU A 2 5.48 -1.66 19.58
CA LEU A 2 5.56 -2.20 18.21
C LEU A 2 7.02 -2.25 17.78
N THR A 3 7.43 -3.33 17.11
CA THR A 3 8.68 -3.39 16.35
C THR A 3 8.32 -3.42 14.87
N VAL A 4 8.97 -2.56 14.08
CA VAL A 4 8.66 -2.41 12.66
C VAL A 4 9.93 -2.61 11.84
N ASN A 5 9.84 -3.42 10.80
CA ASN A 5 10.87 -3.58 9.78
C ASN A 5 10.22 -3.39 8.42
N GLU A 6 10.90 -2.68 7.54
CA GLU A 6 10.46 -2.44 6.17
C GLU A 6 11.48 -2.98 5.18
N PHE A 7 10.98 -3.48 4.07
CA PHE A 7 11.78 -4.02 2.98
C PHE A 7 11.16 -3.60 1.66
N HIS A 8 11.99 -3.18 0.74
CA HIS A 8 11.54 -2.83 -0.59
C HIS A 8 12.59 -3.20 -1.64
N ARG A 9 12.16 -3.38 -2.87
CA ARG A 9 13.00 -3.66 -4.02
C ARG A 9 12.34 -3.16 -5.28
N SER A 10 13.08 -2.40 -6.09
CA SER A 10 12.65 -2.03 -7.44
C SER A 10 12.62 -3.25 -8.37
N LYS A 11 11.69 -3.29 -9.29
CA LYS A 11 11.63 -4.36 -10.30
C LYS A 11 12.94 -4.47 -11.07
N THR A 12 13.30 -5.70 -11.43
CA THR A 12 14.55 -5.98 -12.14
C THR A 12 14.59 -5.23 -13.47
N GLY A 13 15.66 -4.45 -13.65
CA GLY A 13 15.86 -3.59 -14.82
C GLY A 13 15.56 -2.12 -14.58
N ASN A 14 14.91 -1.77 -13.47
CA ASN A 14 14.67 -0.40 -13.04
C ASN A 14 15.70 0.05 -11.99
N THR A 15 15.78 1.36 -11.83
CA THR A 15 16.54 2.03 -10.78
C THR A 15 15.60 2.42 -9.64
N GLU A 16 16.15 2.77 -8.47
CA GLU A 16 15.38 3.30 -7.34
C GLU A 16 14.55 4.56 -7.68
N VAL A 17 14.97 5.33 -8.68
CA VAL A 17 14.21 6.51 -9.15
C VAL A 17 12.94 6.11 -9.88
N GLU A 18 12.91 4.93 -10.45
CA GLU A 18 11.79 4.35 -11.20
C GLU A 18 10.90 3.46 -10.34
N TYR A 19 11.20 3.36 -9.03
CA TYR A 19 10.39 2.66 -8.06
C TYR A 19 9.05 3.39 -7.86
N GLU A 20 7.95 2.68 -8.08
CA GLU A 20 6.60 3.25 -8.12
C GLU A 20 5.78 2.94 -6.87
N ASP A 21 6.19 1.94 -6.09
CA ASP A 21 5.58 1.68 -4.79
C ASP A 21 5.93 2.77 -3.76
N ALA A 22 5.18 2.82 -2.69
CA ALA A 22 5.47 3.70 -1.57
C ALA A 22 5.02 3.07 -0.25
N TYR A 23 5.69 3.45 0.83
CA TYR A 23 5.26 3.16 2.19
C TYR A 23 5.45 4.38 3.10
N ALA A 24 4.66 4.43 4.16
CA ALA A 24 4.83 5.39 5.25
C ALA A 24 4.41 4.75 6.57
N MET A 25 5.03 5.20 7.67
CA MET A 25 4.74 4.67 8.98
C MET A 25 4.93 5.73 10.08
N ASP A 26 4.12 5.62 11.12
CA ASP A 26 4.27 6.31 12.39
C ASP A 26 3.97 5.30 13.51
N SER A 27 5.02 4.70 14.05
CA SER A 27 4.92 3.67 15.09
C SER A 27 4.39 4.21 16.42
N GLU A 28 4.56 5.51 16.69
CA GLU A 28 4.04 6.14 17.89
C GLU A 28 2.51 6.30 17.82
N LYS A 29 2.00 6.67 16.65
CA LYS A 29 0.55 6.71 16.38
C LYS A 29 -0.05 5.35 16.03
N GLY A 30 0.77 4.34 15.76
CA GLY A 30 0.33 3.03 15.30
C GLY A 30 -0.28 3.07 13.89
N THR A 31 0.23 3.90 12.99
CA THR A 31 -0.29 4.08 11.63
C THR A 31 0.74 3.69 10.59
N PHE A 32 0.28 2.92 9.59
CA PHE A 32 1.12 2.34 8.55
C PHE A 32 0.36 2.34 7.22
N ALA A 33 1.05 2.55 6.12
CA ALA A 33 0.44 2.46 4.81
C ALA A 33 1.44 1.98 3.76
N VAL A 34 0.94 1.24 2.77
CA VAL A 34 1.64 0.90 1.53
C VAL A 34 0.74 1.23 0.33
N ALA A 35 1.36 1.55 -0.79
CA ALA A 35 0.66 1.86 -2.04
C ALA A 35 1.51 1.41 -3.22
N ASP A 36 0.86 0.92 -4.26
CA ASP A 36 1.46 0.52 -5.54
C ASP A 36 1.01 1.51 -6.61
N GLY A 37 1.97 2.20 -7.24
CA GLY A 37 1.75 3.19 -8.28
C GLY A 37 1.67 2.57 -9.66
N ALA A 38 0.56 2.79 -10.38
CA ALA A 38 0.36 2.20 -11.70
C ALA A 38 1.35 2.71 -12.75
N THR A 39 2.19 1.82 -13.27
CA THR A 39 3.31 2.09 -14.20
C THR A 39 2.90 2.88 -15.46
N GLU A 40 1.68 2.75 -15.95
CA GLU A 40 1.22 3.44 -17.16
C GLU A 40 0.86 4.91 -16.92
N SER A 41 0.79 5.35 -15.67
CA SER A 41 0.42 6.72 -15.30
C SER A 41 1.64 7.60 -15.05
N SER A 42 1.51 8.91 -15.26
CA SER A 42 2.61 9.85 -15.03
C SER A 42 2.71 10.19 -13.54
N PHE A 43 3.92 10.14 -12.97
CA PHE A 43 4.16 10.47 -11.56
C PHE A 43 3.42 9.57 -10.57
N SER A 44 3.30 8.27 -10.90
CA SER A 44 2.68 7.24 -10.06
C SER A 44 3.39 7.11 -8.71
N ASN A 45 4.71 7.16 -8.70
CA ASN A 45 5.52 7.18 -7.49
C ASN A 45 5.22 8.38 -6.56
N ILE A 46 5.05 9.59 -7.13
CA ILE A 46 4.66 10.78 -6.36
C ILE A 46 3.24 10.63 -5.82
N TRP A 47 2.37 9.96 -6.59
CA TRP A 47 0.98 9.73 -6.17
C TRP A 47 0.90 8.68 -5.06
N ALA A 48 1.55 7.55 -5.20
CA ALA A 48 1.66 6.53 -4.17
C ALA A 48 2.21 7.13 -2.88
N GLN A 49 3.31 7.89 -2.96
CA GLN A 49 3.91 8.57 -1.81
C GLN A 49 2.97 9.58 -1.16
N ALA A 50 2.20 10.35 -1.94
CA ALA A 50 1.24 11.31 -1.41
C ALA A 50 0.10 10.61 -0.65
N LEU A 51 -0.38 9.47 -1.15
CA LEU A 51 -1.42 8.67 -0.51
C LEU A 51 -0.96 8.11 0.85
N VAL A 52 0.19 7.43 0.89
CA VAL A 52 0.68 6.81 2.13
C VAL A 52 1.04 7.86 3.18
N SER A 53 1.69 8.96 2.79
CA SER A 53 2.03 10.07 3.70
C SER A 53 0.77 10.69 4.29
N THR A 54 -0.22 11.00 3.45
CA THR A 54 -1.48 11.59 3.90
C THR A 54 -2.23 10.69 4.86
N PHE A 55 -2.27 9.37 4.60
CA PHE A 55 -2.91 8.41 5.50
C PHE A 55 -2.25 8.39 6.88
N VAL A 56 -0.92 8.36 6.93
CA VAL A 56 -0.16 8.28 8.19
C VAL A 56 -0.23 9.60 8.97
N GLU A 57 -0.22 10.74 8.29
CA GLU A 57 -0.33 12.07 8.91
C GLU A 57 -1.74 12.33 9.46
N ASN A 58 -2.78 11.80 8.78
CA ASN A 58 -4.20 12.01 9.11
C ASN A 58 -4.89 10.65 9.36
N PRO A 59 -4.49 9.92 10.40
CA PRO A 59 -5.01 8.57 10.62
C PRO A 59 -6.51 8.60 10.90
N PRO A 60 -7.28 7.68 10.29
CA PRO A 60 -8.69 7.57 10.57
C PRO A 60 -8.93 7.16 12.01
N GLY A 61 -9.73 7.92 12.75
CA GLY A 61 -10.13 7.53 14.11
C GLY A 61 -10.96 6.24 14.10
N PHE A 62 -10.81 5.40 15.13
CA PHE A 62 -11.71 4.26 15.31
C PHE A 62 -13.15 4.75 15.49
N GLY A 63 -14.07 4.28 14.64
CA GLY A 63 -15.47 4.69 14.65
C GLY A 63 -15.85 5.84 13.72
N THR A 64 -14.90 6.39 12.95
CA THR A 64 -15.20 7.32 11.87
C THR A 64 -15.80 6.59 10.65
N ASN A 65 -16.54 7.31 9.81
CA ASN A 65 -17.09 6.76 8.58
C ASN A 65 -15.94 6.53 7.56
N ASP A 66 -15.80 5.29 7.06
CA ASP A 66 -14.73 4.89 6.17
C ASP A 66 -14.68 5.71 4.87
N ARG A 67 -15.85 6.01 4.30
CA ARG A 67 -15.95 6.76 3.05
C ARG A 67 -15.57 8.23 3.23
N ASP A 68 -15.94 8.84 4.33
CA ASP A 68 -15.63 10.25 4.61
C ASP A 68 -14.14 10.43 4.87
N VAL A 69 -13.55 9.52 5.65
CA VAL A 69 -12.09 9.48 5.88
C VAL A 69 -11.34 9.34 4.56
N MET A 70 -11.75 8.40 3.71
CA MET A 70 -11.07 8.17 2.45
C MET A 70 -11.23 9.35 1.48
N LYS A 71 -12.36 10.08 1.54
CA LYS A 71 -12.54 11.34 0.79
C LYS A 71 -11.55 12.40 1.24
N GLU A 72 -11.38 12.57 2.53
CA GLU A 72 -10.44 13.54 3.10
C GLU A 72 -9.00 13.20 2.71
N ILE A 73 -8.58 11.94 2.88
CA ILE A 73 -7.25 11.47 2.46
C ILE A 73 -7.04 11.75 0.97
N LEU A 74 -8.01 11.40 0.13
CA LEU A 74 -7.90 11.62 -1.31
C LEU A 74 -7.77 13.11 -1.67
N GLN A 75 -8.49 14.00 -1.00
CA GLN A 75 -8.41 15.44 -1.24
C GLN A 75 -7.03 16.01 -0.84
N LEU A 76 -6.53 15.63 0.33
CA LEU A 76 -5.23 16.07 0.84
C LEU A 76 -4.09 15.52 -0.03
N ALA A 77 -4.12 14.22 -0.35
CA ALA A 77 -3.12 13.59 -1.21
C ALA A 77 -3.06 14.22 -2.61
N ARG A 78 -4.22 14.58 -3.19
CA ARG A 78 -4.27 15.32 -4.47
C ARG A 78 -3.59 16.69 -4.40
N ALA A 79 -3.78 17.40 -3.32
CA ALA A 79 -3.12 18.68 -3.11
C ALA A 79 -1.60 18.51 -3.01
N GLN A 80 -1.13 17.50 -2.26
CA GLN A 80 0.29 17.15 -2.15
C GLN A 80 0.88 16.75 -3.51
N TRP A 81 0.24 15.83 -4.23
CA TRP A 81 0.70 15.36 -5.54
C TRP A 81 0.86 16.53 -6.52
N TYR A 82 -0.17 17.38 -6.61
CA TYR A 82 -0.14 18.52 -7.51
C TYR A 82 0.98 19.52 -7.17
N SER A 83 1.25 19.73 -5.87
CA SER A 83 2.28 20.66 -5.41
C SER A 83 3.71 20.17 -5.62
N LYS A 84 3.92 18.85 -5.66
CA LYS A 84 5.24 18.24 -5.86
C LYS A 84 5.70 18.17 -7.30
N ILE A 85 4.81 18.44 -8.26
CA ILE A 85 5.12 18.39 -9.69
C ILE A 85 5.50 19.77 -10.18
N ASP A 86 6.67 19.89 -10.83
CA ASP A 86 7.07 21.13 -11.49
C ASP A 86 6.38 21.28 -12.85
N TRP A 87 5.16 21.79 -12.81
CA TRP A 87 4.33 22.01 -13.99
C TRP A 87 4.90 23.01 -14.98
N ASN A 88 5.83 23.88 -14.57
CA ASN A 88 6.35 24.99 -15.39
C ASN A 88 7.53 24.56 -16.26
N SER A 89 8.38 23.65 -15.73
CA SER A 89 9.54 23.14 -16.48
C SER A 89 9.18 22.03 -17.47
N MET A 90 7.94 21.52 -17.41
CA MET A 90 7.53 20.35 -18.17
C MET A 90 7.15 20.69 -19.61
N PRO A 91 7.65 19.94 -20.62
CA PRO A 91 7.20 20.06 -21.99
C PRO A 91 5.67 19.84 -22.11
N TRP A 92 5.04 20.53 -23.05
CA TRP A 92 3.58 20.53 -23.17
C TRP A 92 2.96 19.14 -23.33
N PHE A 93 3.63 18.21 -24.04
CA PHE A 93 3.13 16.84 -24.24
C PHE A 93 3.18 16.00 -22.96
N GLN A 94 4.23 16.18 -22.15
CA GLN A 94 4.32 15.51 -20.83
C GLN A 94 3.28 16.12 -19.87
N LYS A 95 3.11 17.45 -19.90
CA LYS A 95 2.11 18.13 -19.10
C LYS A 95 0.70 17.64 -19.42
N ASN A 96 0.37 17.47 -20.71
CA ASN A 96 -0.93 16.95 -21.12
C ASN A 96 -1.14 15.50 -20.61
N LYS A 97 -0.13 14.64 -20.67
CA LYS A 97 -0.21 13.28 -20.09
C LYS A 97 -0.38 13.33 -18.57
N ALA A 98 0.39 14.16 -17.88
CA ALA A 98 0.32 14.30 -16.43
C ALA A 98 -1.03 14.87 -15.95
N LEU A 99 -1.66 15.75 -16.72
CA LEU A 99 -3.00 16.30 -16.42
C LEU A 99 -4.11 15.25 -16.49
N LEU A 100 -3.89 14.09 -17.10
CA LEU A 100 -4.80 12.96 -17.04
C LEU A 100 -4.85 12.34 -15.64
N GLY A 101 -3.88 12.66 -14.80
CA GLY A 101 -3.73 12.15 -13.44
C GLY A 101 -2.94 10.85 -13.36
N SER A 102 -2.70 10.42 -12.16
CA SER A 102 -2.02 9.19 -11.78
C SER A 102 -2.97 8.23 -11.09
N TYR A 103 -2.60 6.97 -11.06
CA TYR A 103 -3.35 5.91 -10.42
C TYR A 103 -2.46 5.14 -9.44
N SER A 104 -3.02 4.72 -8.33
CA SER A 104 -2.33 3.89 -7.33
C SER A 104 -3.33 3.13 -6.46
N THR A 105 -2.89 2.03 -5.88
CA THR A 105 -3.57 1.37 -4.77
C THR A 105 -3.36 2.17 -3.47
N LEU A 106 -4.06 1.81 -2.41
CA LEU A 106 -3.76 2.24 -1.04
C LEU A 106 -4.21 1.14 -0.07
N LEU A 107 -3.29 0.68 0.75
CA LEU A 107 -3.58 -0.15 1.92
C LEU A 107 -3.09 0.60 3.15
N GLY A 108 -4.02 0.97 4.02
CA GLY A 108 -3.74 1.70 5.26
C GLY A 108 -4.15 0.90 6.49
N LEU A 109 -3.28 0.87 7.48
CA LEU A 109 -3.47 0.18 8.75
C LEU A 109 -3.37 1.15 9.91
N GLN A 110 -4.31 1.06 10.83
CA GLN A 110 -4.24 1.71 12.14
C GLN A 110 -4.31 0.67 13.24
N ILE A 111 -3.37 0.74 14.19
CA ILE A 111 -3.33 -0.08 15.40
C ILE A 111 -3.59 0.83 16.59
N ASP A 112 -4.58 0.50 17.40
CA ASP A 112 -4.80 1.14 18.70
C ASP A 112 -3.86 0.50 19.73
N ILE A 113 -2.78 1.23 20.05
CA ILE A 113 -1.76 0.79 20.99
C ILE A 113 -2.02 1.25 22.43
N ALA A 114 -2.97 2.17 22.62
CA ALA A 114 -3.30 2.74 23.92
C ALA A 114 -4.30 1.87 24.70
N ASP A 115 -5.08 1.05 24.03
CA ASP A 115 -6.06 0.14 24.64
C ASP A 115 -5.36 -1.16 25.07
N GLU A 116 -5.62 -1.63 26.29
CA GLU A 116 -5.23 -2.98 26.74
C GLU A 116 -5.75 -4.08 25.80
N ARG A 117 -6.85 -3.83 25.11
CA ARG A 117 -7.41 -4.66 24.05
C ARG A 117 -6.89 -4.21 22.69
N LYS A 118 -5.61 -4.40 22.44
CA LYS A 118 -5.00 -4.05 21.15
C LYS A 118 -5.90 -4.47 19.99
N ARG A 119 -6.21 -3.53 19.12
CA ARG A 119 -7.08 -3.73 17.96
C ARG A 119 -6.52 -3.01 16.75
N PHE A 120 -6.94 -3.46 15.58
CA PHE A 120 -6.57 -2.79 14.34
C PHE A 120 -7.79 -2.48 13.47
N ARG A 121 -7.61 -1.52 12.60
CA ARG A 121 -8.46 -1.21 11.45
C ARG A 121 -7.59 -1.16 10.22
N CYS A 122 -7.89 -1.96 9.22
CA CYS A 122 -7.23 -1.97 7.93
C CYS A 122 -8.24 -1.53 6.86
N MET A 123 -7.82 -0.62 5.99
CA MET A 123 -8.62 -0.10 4.87
C MET A 123 -7.83 -0.29 3.59
N THR A 124 -8.46 -0.80 2.54
CA THR A 124 -7.77 -0.96 1.25
C THR A 124 -8.64 -0.55 0.05
N ILE A 125 -7.97 -0.03 -0.95
CA ILE A 125 -8.45 0.16 -2.32
C ILE A 125 -7.34 -0.40 -3.22
N GLY A 126 -7.63 -1.50 -3.92
CA GLY A 126 -6.67 -2.17 -4.78
C GLY A 126 -6.38 -3.60 -4.35
N ASP A 127 -5.19 -4.07 -4.70
CA ASP A 127 -4.76 -5.47 -4.50
C ASP A 127 -3.52 -5.64 -3.61
N SER A 128 -3.03 -4.55 -3.00
CA SER A 128 -2.13 -4.66 -1.86
C SER A 128 -2.82 -5.39 -0.70
N CYS A 129 -2.10 -6.26 0.00
CA CYS A 129 -2.68 -7.13 1.03
C CYS A 129 -2.10 -6.88 2.43
N MET A 130 -2.96 -7.06 3.43
CA MET A 130 -2.57 -7.23 4.81
C MET A 130 -2.60 -8.71 5.19
N PHE A 131 -1.58 -9.18 5.88
CA PHE A 131 -1.53 -10.51 6.48
C PHE A 131 -1.43 -10.37 8.00
N HIS A 132 -2.30 -11.06 8.71
CA HIS A 132 -2.28 -11.15 10.17
C HIS A 132 -1.81 -12.55 10.55
N VAL A 133 -0.63 -12.62 11.15
CA VAL A 133 -0.02 -13.86 11.63
C VAL A 133 -0.20 -13.94 13.15
N SER A 134 -0.84 -15.02 13.62
CA SER A 134 -1.01 -15.32 15.04
C SER A 134 -0.59 -16.77 15.29
N GLY A 135 0.57 -16.94 15.90
CA GLY A 135 1.23 -18.23 15.99
C GLY A 135 1.54 -18.80 14.59
N GLU A 136 1.01 -19.98 14.30
CA GLU A 136 1.22 -20.66 13.00
C GLU A 136 0.16 -20.34 11.94
N ARG A 137 -0.80 -19.46 12.24
CA ARG A 137 -1.93 -19.14 11.37
C ARG A 137 -1.75 -17.78 10.74
N MET A 138 -1.92 -17.70 9.43
CA MET A 138 -1.94 -16.48 8.66
C MET A 138 -3.33 -16.26 8.08
N GLU A 139 -3.96 -15.14 8.43
CA GLU A 139 -5.15 -14.61 7.77
C GLU A 139 -4.74 -13.48 6.83
N SER A 140 -5.41 -13.36 5.71
CA SER A 140 -5.14 -12.31 4.71
C SER A 140 -6.37 -11.43 4.47
N PHE A 141 -6.14 -10.25 3.91
CA PHE A 141 -7.16 -9.27 3.55
C PHE A 141 -6.61 -8.34 2.45
N PRO A 142 -7.37 -7.97 1.41
CA PRO A 142 -8.77 -8.32 1.16
C PRO A 142 -8.96 -9.72 0.56
N PHE A 143 -7.93 -10.32 0.00
CA PHE A 143 -8.03 -11.62 -0.67
C PHE A 143 -7.65 -12.77 0.27
N SER A 144 -8.29 -13.93 0.07
CA SER A 144 -7.99 -15.16 0.80
C SER A 144 -7.15 -16.14 -0.02
N ASP A 145 -7.16 -15.99 -1.33
CA ASP A 145 -6.44 -16.82 -2.30
C ASP A 145 -5.80 -15.96 -3.39
N SER A 146 -4.69 -16.41 -3.96
CA SER A 146 -3.98 -15.72 -5.04
C SER A 146 -4.78 -15.64 -6.34
N GLY A 147 -5.70 -16.57 -6.55
CA GLY A 147 -6.60 -16.59 -7.70
C GLY A 147 -7.69 -15.51 -7.66
N ASP A 148 -7.97 -14.95 -6.47
CA ASP A 148 -8.94 -13.88 -6.31
C ASP A 148 -8.39 -12.50 -6.71
N MET A 149 -7.06 -12.37 -6.83
CA MET A 149 -6.40 -11.12 -7.23
C MET A 149 -6.61 -10.83 -8.71
N SER A 150 -7.22 -9.69 -9.01
CA SER A 150 -7.49 -9.25 -10.37
C SER A 150 -6.26 -8.63 -11.03
N ASN A 151 -6.09 -8.83 -12.34
CA ASN A 151 -5.09 -8.09 -13.11
C ASN A 151 -5.51 -6.63 -13.39
N THR A 152 -6.70 -6.22 -12.97
CA THR A 152 -7.23 -4.85 -13.11
C THR A 152 -7.82 -4.40 -11.78
N PRO A 153 -6.97 -4.09 -10.79
CA PRO A 153 -7.43 -3.66 -9.48
C PRO A 153 -8.14 -2.30 -9.56
N ARG A 154 -8.93 -2.01 -8.54
CA ARG A 154 -9.48 -0.67 -8.36
C ARG A 154 -8.35 0.24 -7.90
N LEU A 155 -8.27 1.44 -8.49
CA LEU A 155 -7.18 2.37 -8.20
C LEU A 155 -7.74 3.73 -7.77
N MET A 156 -7.00 4.39 -6.89
CA MET A 156 -7.24 5.79 -6.51
C MET A 156 -6.65 6.70 -7.58
N TRP A 157 -7.46 7.65 -8.04
CA TRP A 157 -7.08 8.60 -9.09
C TRP A 157 -6.70 9.97 -8.52
N SER A 158 -5.56 10.51 -8.95
CA SER A 158 -5.05 11.82 -8.51
C SER A 158 -5.71 13.02 -9.20
N GLY A 159 -6.39 12.80 -10.33
CA GLY A 159 -6.94 13.88 -11.13
C GLY A 159 -8.02 14.68 -10.39
N ARG A 160 -8.02 15.98 -10.63
CA ARG A 160 -9.11 16.85 -10.20
C ARG A 160 -10.26 16.67 -11.17
N GLY A 161 -11.41 16.21 -10.73
CA GLY A 161 -12.58 15.94 -11.55
C GLY A 161 -13.17 17.16 -12.27
N PHE A 162 -12.36 17.84 -13.08
CA PHE A 162 -12.79 18.92 -13.96
C PHE A 162 -12.98 18.37 -15.38
N ALA A 163 -14.13 17.77 -15.62
CA ALA A 163 -14.60 17.63 -16.99
C ALA A 163 -15.61 18.74 -17.25
N ASN A 164 -15.32 19.62 -18.20
CA ASN A 164 -16.20 20.69 -18.69
C ASN A 164 -16.64 21.74 -17.66
N GLY A 165 -15.75 22.12 -16.71
CA GLY A 165 -16.05 23.21 -15.77
C GLY A 165 -17.02 22.84 -14.63
N GLN A 166 -17.42 21.58 -14.51
CA GLN A 166 -18.20 21.07 -13.39
C GLN A 166 -17.34 20.14 -12.54
N SER A 167 -17.36 20.36 -11.22
CA SER A 167 -16.75 19.42 -10.28
C SER A 167 -17.52 18.11 -10.34
N LYS A 168 -16.96 17.07 -10.98
CA LYS A 168 -17.47 15.72 -10.78
C LYS A 168 -17.24 15.35 -9.32
N GLU A 169 -18.30 14.92 -8.66
CA GLU A 169 -18.19 14.26 -7.36
C GLU A 169 -17.13 13.16 -7.49
N VAL A 170 -16.12 13.22 -6.64
CA VAL A 170 -15.00 12.28 -6.71
C VAL A 170 -15.52 10.91 -6.33
N ASP A 171 -15.69 10.05 -7.31
CA ASP A 171 -16.05 8.67 -7.06
C ASP A 171 -14.85 7.99 -6.38
N ILE A 172 -15.07 7.53 -5.15
CA ILE A 172 -14.11 6.71 -4.44
C ILE A 172 -14.39 5.28 -4.84
N PRO A 173 -13.42 4.55 -5.37
CA PRO A 173 -13.56 3.13 -5.63
C PRO A 173 -14.02 2.40 -4.36
N GLY A 174 -14.61 1.23 -4.51
CA GLY A 174 -15.09 0.47 -3.35
C GLY A 174 -13.98 0.26 -2.33
N ILE A 175 -14.19 0.78 -1.12
CA ILE A 175 -13.29 0.62 0.01
C ILE A 175 -13.61 -0.71 0.67
N GLU A 176 -12.60 -1.51 0.94
CA GLU A 176 -12.73 -2.68 1.79
C GLU A 176 -12.13 -2.40 3.16
N VAL A 177 -12.77 -2.89 4.22
CA VAL A 177 -12.36 -2.59 5.60
C VAL A 177 -12.40 -3.86 6.43
N LYS A 178 -11.32 -4.10 7.19
CA LYS A 178 -11.24 -5.18 8.18
C LYS A 178 -10.89 -4.61 9.54
N TYR A 179 -11.61 -5.05 10.54
CA TYR A 179 -11.32 -4.80 11.95
C TYR A 179 -10.87 -6.10 12.60
N GLY A 180 -9.94 -6.02 13.54
CA GLY A 180 -9.50 -7.19 14.27
C GLY A 180 -8.93 -6.85 15.63
N LYS A 181 -8.66 -7.90 16.41
CA LYS A 181 -7.98 -7.84 17.70
C LYS A 181 -6.58 -8.38 17.54
N LEU A 182 -5.66 -7.82 18.31
CA LEU A 182 -4.25 -8.22 18.34
C LEU A 182 -3.88 -8.74 19.72
N ARG A 183 -2.95 -9.66 19.75
CA ARG A 183 -2.33 -10.19 20.95
C ARG A 183 -0.84 -9.92 20.92
N SER A 184 -0.20 -9.94 22.08
CA SER A 184 1.27 -9.95 22.14
C SER A 184 1.80 -11.20 21.42
N GLY A 185 2.79 -11.02 20.56
CA GLY A 185 3.34 -12.03 19.68
C GLY A 185 2.69 -12.12 18.29
N ASP A 186 1.57 -11.44 18.07
CA ASP A 186 1.00 -11.32 16.71
C ASP A 186 1.89 -10.45 15.82
N MET A 187 1.82 -10.69 14.52
CA MET A 187 2.49 -9.90 13.49
C MET A 187 1.49 -9.50 12.42
N ILE A 188 1.58 -8.25 11.97
CA ILE A 188 0.89 -7.79 10.75
C ILE A 188 1.94 -7.49 9.69
N ILE A 189 1.64 -7.92 8.45
CA ILE A 189 2.48 -7.64 7.29
C ILE A 189 1.61 -6.89 6.28
N LEU A 190 2.09 -5.73 5.81
CA LEU A 190 1.52 -5.02 4.67
C LEU A 190 2.40 -5.30 3.46
N ALA A 191 1.80 -5.59 2.32
CA ALA A 191 2.52 -6.01 1.13
C ALA A 191 1.85 -5.49 -0.15
N THR A 192 2.62 -5.07 -1.14
CA THR A 192 2.15 -4.75 -2.49
C THR A 192 1.88 -6.03 -3.31
N ASP A 193 1.29 -5.92 -4.48
CA ASP A 193 0.64 -7.01 -5.22
C ASP A 193 1.55 -8.20 -5.53
N ALA A 194 2.77 -7.96 -6.06
CA ALA A 194 3.66 -9.02 -6.53
C ALA A 194 4.02 -10.02 -5.43
N ILE A 195 4.44 -9.50 -4.26
CA ILE A 195 4.80 -10.32 -3.11
C ILE A 195 3.56 -10.84 -2.36
N SER A 196 2.45 -10.09 -2.37
CA SER A 196 1.17 -10.53 -1.82
C SER A 196 0.67 -11.79 -2.52
N LYS A 197 0.75 -11.83 -3.84
CA LYS A 197 0.33 -12.98 -4.64
C LYS A 197 1.16 -14.23 -4.33
N TRP A 198 2.47 -14.07 -4.16
CA TRP A 198 3.38 -15.14 -3.77
C TRP A 198 3.06 -15.65 -2.34
N MET A 199 2.87 -14.75 -1.38
CA MET A 199 2.50 -15.12 -0.02
C MET A 199 1.17 -15.87 0.04
N LEU A 200 0.16 -15.44 -0.72
CA LEU A 200 -1.13 -16.12 -0.80
C LEU A 200 -1.02 -17.52 -1.41
N SER A 201 -0.22 -17.69 -2.47
CA SER A 201 -0.03 -18.99 -3.14
C SER A 201 0.68 -20.02 -2.26
N ARG A 202 1.50 -19.56 -1.30
CA ARG A 202 2.29 -20.37 -0.36
C ARG A 202 1.81 -20.33 1.09
N LYS A 203 0.57 -19.91 1.31
CA LYS A 203 0.01 -19.68 2.64
C LYS A 203 0.20 -20.81 3.63
N ALA A 204 0.16 -22.05 3.17
CA ALA A 204 0.37 -23.25 3.98
C ALA A 204 1.84 -23.50 4.35
N GLU A 205 2.79 -22.88 3.64
CA GLU A 205 4.23 -23.07 3.78
C GLU A 205 4.88 -22.03 4.71
N ARG A 206 4.07 -21.14 5.32
CA ARG A 206 4.54 -20.04 6.19
C ARG A 206 5.53 -19.08 5.51
N PRO A 207 5.18 -18.50 4.36
CA PRO A 207 6.09 -17.69 3.55
C PRO A 207 6.68 -16.48 4.30
N TRP A 208 6.05 -16.03 5.37
CA TRP A 208 6.57 -14.94 6.21
C TRP A 208 7.83 -15.35 6.99
N GLU A 209 8.00 -16.63 7.32
CA GLU A 209 9.21 -17.13 7.97
C GLU A 209 10.39 -17.04 7.00
N ASP A 210 10.22 -17.49 5.76
CA ASP A 210 11.24 -17.38 4.71
C ASP A 210 11.67 -15.92 4.47
N LEU A 211 10.71 -14.99 4.41
CA LEU A 211 11.01 -13.56 4.24
C LEU A 211 11.78 -12.98 5.42
N LEU A 212 11.47 -13.37 6.65
CA LEU A 212 12.17 -12.92 7.84
C LEU A 212 13.56 -13.51 7.96
N GLU A 213 13.74 -14.80 7.66
CA GLU A 213 15.04 -15.49 7.67
C GLU A 213 16.01 -14.89 6.65
N ASN A 214 15.49 -14.45 5.49
CA ASN A 214 16.27 -13.82 4.44
C ASN A 214 16.26 -12.28 4.48
N SER A 215 15.83 -11.69 5.59
CA SER A 215 15.67 -10.23 5.73
C SER A 215 16.97 -9.45 5.53
N VAL A 216 18.12 -10.00 5.90
CA VAL A 216 19.44 -9.36 5.73
C VAL A 216 19.84 -9.31 4.25
N GLU A 217 19.45 -10.30 3.46
CA GLU A 217 19.74 -10.40 2.03
C GLU A 217 18.46 -10.31 1.19
N PHE A 218 17.50 -9.52 1.66
CA PHE A 218 16.15 -9.43 1.09
C PHE A 218 16.16 -9.16 -0.42
N ASP A 219 16.99 -8.23 -0.88
CA ASP A 219 17.09 -7.90 -2.30
C ASP A 219 17.52 -9.10 -3.16
N SER A 220 18.54 -9.83 -2.70
CA SER A 220 19.01 -11.05 -3.37
C SER A 220 17.99 -12.17 -3.33
N TYR A 221 17.32 -12.36 -2.19
CA TYR A 221 16.31 -13.39 -2.03
C TYR A 221 15.12 -13.16 -2.97
N VAL A 222 14.53 -11.98 -2.94
CA VAL A 222 13.40 -11.63 -3.82
C VAL A 222 13.83 -11.63 -5.30
N GLY A 223 15.05 -11.19 -5.60
CA GLY A 223 15.62 -11.28 -6.95
C GLY A 223 15.70 -12.72 -7.49
N ASN A 224 16.00 -13.69 -6.64
CA ASN A 224 15.97 -15.11 -7.00
C ASN A 224 14.54 -15.61 -7.25
N LEU A 225 13.57 -15.21 -6.42
CA LEU A 225 12.15 -15.54 -6.63
C LEU A 225 11.60 -14.96 -7.94
N ILE A 226 12.01 -13.75 -8.31
CA ILE A 226 11.66 -13.15 -9.60
C ILE A 226 12.32 -13.94 -10.75
N SER A 227 13.60 -14.27 -10.61
CA SER A 227 14.35 -14.98 -11.65
C SER A 227 13.84 -16.41 -11.87
N SER A 228 13.33 -17.07 -10.83
CA SER A 228 12.70 -18.39 -10.91
C SER A 228 11.26 -18.32 -11.44
N GLY A 229 10.67 -17.14 -11.55
CA GLY A 229 9.28 -16.93 -11.98
C GLY A 229 8.24 -17.17 -10.87
N GLU A 230 8.67 -17.28 -9.62
CA GLU A 230 7.77 -17.45 -8.47
C GLU A 230 7.10 -16.14 -8.06
N VAL A 231 7.82 -15.03 -8.19
CA VAL A 231 7.31 -13.66 -8.02
C VAL A 231 7.32 -12.95 -9.38
N LYS A 232 6.26 -12.23 -9.69
CA LYS A 232 6.19 -11.38 -10.88
C LYS A 232 7.32 -10.33 -10.81
N ASN A 233 7.96 -10.02 -11.94
CA ASN A 233 8.91 -8.92 -11.98
C ASN A 233 8.18 -7.58 -11.89
N ASP A 234 8.02 -7.12 -10.68
CA ASP A 234 7.41 -5.83 -10.32
C ASP A 234 8.12 -5.24 -9.11
N ASP A 235 7.77 -4.02 -8.74
CA ASP A 235 8.21 -3.44 -7.48
C ASP A 235 7.66 -4.27 -6.31
N VAL A 236 8.41 -4.36 -5.23
CA VAL A 236 8.05 -5.13 -4.04
C VAL A 236 8.22 -4.26 -2.82
N THR A 237 7.17 -4.15 -2.01
CA THR A 237 7.17 -3.44 -0.73
C THR A 237 6.56 -4.31 0.35
N LEU A 238 7.24 -4.39 1.49
CA LEU A 238 6.79 -5.10 2.69
C LEU A 238 7.02 -4.26 3.95
N VAL A 239 6.03 -4.25 4.83
CA VAL A 239 6.15 -3.67 6.18
C VAL A 239 5.72 -4.73 7.19
N PHE A 240 6.65 -5.20 8.01
CA PHE A 240 6.42 -6.12 9.11
C PHE A 240 6.22 -5.37 10.42
N ILE A 241 5.16 -5.66 11.15
CA ILE A 241 4.78 -5.00 12.39
C ILE A 241 4.54 -6.06 13.45
N THR A 242 5.47 -6.19 14.39
CA THR A 242 5.36 -7.16 15.50
C THR A 242 4.76 -6.48 16.73
N ILE A 243 3.81 -7.14 17.36
CA ILE A 243 3.05 -6.66 18.52
C ILE A 243 3.66 -7.23 19.81
N HIS A 244 4.10 -6.36 20.72
CA HIS A 244 4.65 -6.77 22.03
C HIS A 244 3.69 -6.48 23.18
#